data_c88852566d520c1eedc6a2c71bb03cfb
#
_entry.id   c88852566d520c1eedc6a2c71bb03cfb
#
_cell.length_a   1.000
_cell.length_b   1.000
_cell.length_c   1.000
_cell.angle_alpha   90.00
_cell.angle_beta   90.00
_cell.angle_gamma   90.00
#
_symmetry.space_group_name_H-M   'P 1'
#
loop_
_entity.id
_entity.type
_entity.pdbx_description
1 polymer ?
#
loop_
_entity_poly.entity_id
_entity_poly.type
_entity_poly.pdbx_seq_one_letter_code
_entity_poly.pdbx_strand_id
1 'polypeptide(L)'
;MLETSGDDGGAALLQLAQDALEAGVLADAAVAQSLQQASAFWRLRDEAIGVAQARDGGNVKHDISVPISRVPAFLRSTAQALQALQPGLRPMAFGHLGDGNLHYNVSHDPGQPVARLFELEERVHDLVHAQAHAQGGSISAEHGIGQFKRDALPRFKSPLELALMRRIKQALDPLNLMNPGKVL
;
A
#
# COMPACT_ATOMS: atom_id res chain seq x y z
N MET A 1 -10.10 7.72 7.90
CA MET A 1 -10.65 8.89 7.17
C MET A 1 -11.08 8.40 5.80
N LEU A 2 -12.25 8.83 5.33
CA LEU A 2 -12.76 8.60 3.99
C LEU A 2 -13.09 9.96 3.36
N GLU A 3 -12.84 10.10 2.08
CA GLU A 3 -13.24 11.23 1.26
C GLU A 3 -13.70 10.72 -0.09
N THR A 4 -14.72 11.35 -0.65
CA THR A 4 -15.20 11.09 -2.00
C THR A 4 -15.29 12.41 -2.76
N SER A 5 -15.13 12.35 -4.07
CA SER A 5 -15.42 13.45 -4.97
C SER A 5 -16.60 13.07 -5.87
N GLY A 6 -17.54 14.00 -6.08
CA GLY A 6 -18.71 13.78 -6.92
C GLY A 6 -19.70 14.92 -6.79
N ASP A 7 -20.70 14.92 -7.66
CA ASP A 7 -21.74 15.97 -7.73
C ASP A 7 -22.89 15.78 -6.72
N ASP A 8 -22.86 14.69 -5.93
CA ASP A 8 -23.91 14.34 -4.97
C ASP A 8 -23.78 15.05 -3.62
N GLY A 9 -22.82 15.99 -3.49
CA GLY A 9 -22.58 16.73 -2.25
C GLY A 9 -22.15 15.85 -1.06
N GLY A 10 -21.64 14.64 -1.33
CA GLY A 10 -21.21 13.68 -0.31
C GLY A 10 -22.36 12.84 0.26
N ALA A 11 -23.54 12.88 -0.34
CA ALA A 11 -24.72 12.14 0.16
C ALA A 11 -24.46 10.61 0.22
N ALA A 12 -23.79 10.05 -0.77
CA ALA A 12 -23.42 8.62 -0.77
C ALA A 12 -22.48 8.25 0.39
N LEU A 13 -21.52 9.12 0.73
CA LEU A 13 -20.61 8.89 1.85
C LEU A 13 -21.35 8.99 3.20
N LEU A 14 -22.28 9.94 3.33
CA LEU A 14 -23.11 10.07 4.53
C LEU A 14 -24.00 8.85 4.72
N GLN A 15 -24.65 8.38 3.68
CA GLN A 15 -25.49 7.17 3.72
C GLN A 15 -24.64 5.94 4.10
N LEU A 16 -23.48 5.77 3.50
CA LEU A 16 -22.55 4.68 3.83
C LEU A 16 -22.14 4.71 5.32
N ALA A 17 -21.84 5.90 5.86
CA ALA A 17 -21.48 6.06 7.27
C ALA A 17 -22.65 5.71 8.18
N GLN A 18 -23.86 6.11 7.82
CA GLN A 18 -25.09 5.83 8.56
C GLN A 18 -25.41 4.33 8.58
N ASP A 19 -25.38 3.69 7.42
CA ASP A 19 -25.58 2.24 7.30
C ASP A 19 -24.54 1.45 8.13
N ALA A 20 -23.28 1.90 8.12
CA ALA A 20 -22.22 1.27 8.88
C ALA A 20 -22.36 1.45 10.41
N LEU A 21 -22.89 2.60 10.86
CA LEU A 21 -23.23 2.83 12.27
C LEU A 21 -24.40 1.94 12.70
N GLU A 22 -25.46 1.87 11.88
CA GLU A 22 -26.64 1.03 12.15
C GLU A 22 -26.28 -0.47 12.19
N ALA A 23 -25.37 -0.89 11.31
CA ALA A 23 -24.85 -2.27 11.29
C ALA A 23 -23.82 -2.57 12.40
N GLY A 24 -23.46 -1.59 13.24
CA GLY A 24 -22.45 -1.74 14.29
C GLY A 24 -21.02 -1.94 13.78
N VAL A 25 -20.76 -1.63 12.52
CA VAL A 25 -19.41 -1.68 11.90
C VAL A 25 -18.57 -0.48 12.35
N LEU A 26 -19.21 0.67 12.55
CA LEU A 26 -18.64 1.87 13.13
C LEU A 26 -19.21 2.11 14.53
N ALA A 27 -18.35 2.57 15.45
CA ALA A 27 -18.77 3.01 16.77
C ALA A 27 -19.19 4.49 16.78
N ASP A 28 -18.55 5.30 15.94
CA ASP A 28 -18.79 6.74 15.80
C ASP A 28 -18.29 7.23 14.44
N ALA A 29 -18.78 8.39 13.99
CA ALA A 29 -18.37 9.05 12.78
C ALA A 29 -18.39 10.58 12.93
N ALA A 30 -17.36 11.25 12.48
CA ALA A 30 -17.30 12.71 12.40
C ALA A 30 -17.25 13.17 10.94
N VAL A 31 -18.10 14.13 10.60
CA VAL A 31 -18.20 14.71 9.26
C VAL A 31 -17.70 16.15 9.28
N ALA A 32 -16.78 16.50 8.40
CA ALA A 32 -16.32 17.88 8.26
C ALA A 32 -17.45 18.77 7.74
N GLN A 33 -17.74 19.84 8.47
CA GLN A 33 -18.76 20.84 8.15
C GLN A 33 -18.17 22.12 7.55
N SER A 34 -16.83 22.18 7.39
CA SER A 34 -16.13 23.32 6.82
C SER A 34 -14.81 22.86 6.20
N LEU A 35 -14.27 23.69 5.29
CA LEU A 35 -12.94 23.46 4.70
C LEU A 35 -11.83 23.41 5.76
N GLN A 36 -11.98 24.19 6.85
CA GLN A 36 -11.01 24.15 7.95
C GLN A 36 -11.03 22.79 8.67
N GLN A 37 -12.21 22.20 8.90
CA GLN A 37 -12.32 20.86 9.49
C GLN A 37 -11.82 19.79 8.53
N ALA A 38 -12.15 19.87 7.24
CA ALA A 38 -11.62 18.99 6.22
C ALA A 38 -10.08 19.03 6.17
N SER A 39 -9.49 20.23 6.17
CA SER A 39 -8.04 20.43 6.25
C SER A 39 -7.43 19.83 7.52
N ALA A 40 -8.14 19.91 8.66
CA ALA A 40 -7.69 19.29 9.90
C ALA A 40 -7.69 17.75 9.81
N PHE A 41 -8.69 17.14 9.15
CA PHE A 41 -8.70 15.70 8.89
C PHE A 41 -7.57 15.28 7.94
N TRP A 42 -7.30 16.07 6.89
CA TRP A 42 -6.18 15.84 5.98
C TRP A 42 -4.83 15.90 6.70
N ARG A 43 -4.63 16.83 7.62
CA ARG A 43 -3.40 16.86 8.43
C ARG A 43 -3.20 15.61 9.27
N LEU A 44 -4.27 14.99 9.79
CA LEU A 44 -4.15 13.70 10.46
C LEU A 44 -3.62 12.62 9.53
N ARG A 45 -4.07 12.61 8.27
CA ARG A 45 -3.58 11.67 7.25
C ARG A 45 -2.13 11.98 6.85
N ASP A 46 -1.80 13.22 6.59
CA ASP A 46 -0.52 13.61 5.98
C ASP A 46 0.61 13.71 7.01
N GLU A 47 0.32 14.24 8.21
CA GLU A 47 1.33 14.49 9.23
C GLU A 47 1.41 13.34 10.26
N ALA A 48 0.27 12.86 10.77
CA ALA A 48 0.26 11.91 11.88
C ALA A 48 0.86 10.54 11.50
N ILE A 49 0.66 10.09 10.26
CA ILE A 49 1.25 8.83 9.76
C ILE A 49 2.79 8.95 9.77
N GLY A 50 3.34 10.03 9.25
CA GLY A 50 4.78 10.28 9.24
C GLY A 50 5.38 10.38 10.65
N VAL A 51 4.68 11.07 11.57
CA VAL A 51 5.10 11.20 12.96
C VAL A 51 5.05 9.84 13.68
N ALA A 52 4.00 9.05 13.47
CA ALA A 52 3.89 7.70 14.04
C ALA A 52 5.02 6.79 13.57
N GLN A 53 5.31 6.80 12.27
CA GLN A 53 6.41 6.03 11.69
C GLN A 53 7.78 6.45 12.23
N ALA A 54 8.00 7.75 12.39
CA ALA A 54 9.25 8.28 12.97
C ALA A 54 9.43 7.85 14.43
N ARG A 55 8.33 7.84 15.22
CA ARG A 55 8.35 7.35 16.61
C ARG A 55 8.65 5.86 16.72
N ASP A 56 8.19 5.07 15.76
CA ASP A 56 8.46 3.63 15.69
C ASP A 56 9.92 3.33 15.27
N GLY A 57 10.73 4.33 14.91
CA GLY A 57 12.13 4.17 14.54
C GLY A 57 12.34 3.65 13.11
N GLY A 58 11.27 3.41 12.37
CA GLY A 58 11.29 2.97 10.98
C GLY A 58 10.26 1.89 10.66
N ASN A 59 10.09 1.64 9.37
CA ASN A 59 9.21 0.60 8.85
C ASN A 59 9.68 0.11 7.48
N VAL A 60 9.24 -1.08 7.08
CA VAL A 60 9.38 -1.61 5.73
C VAL A 60 8.18 -1.14 4.92
N LYS A 61 8.43 -0.39 3.84
CA LYS A 61 7.40 0.28 3.04
C LYS A 61 7.07 -0.49 1.78
N HIS A 62 5.78 -0.58 1.49
CA HIS A 62 5.31 -1.14 0.24
C HIS A 62 4.32 -0.18 -0.41
N ASP A 63 4.49 -0.03 -1.72
CA ASP A 63 3.58 0.61 -2.65
C ASP A 63 3.06 -0.49 -3.57
N ILE A 64 1.83 -0.96 -3.32
CA ILE A 64 1.23 -2.09 -4.01
C ILE A 64 -0.20 -1.75 -4.45
N SER A 65 -0.73 -2.51 -5.38
CA SER A 65 -2.16 -2.43 -5.66
C SER A 65 -2.80 -3.82 -5.66
N VAL A 66 -4.08 -3.85 -5.29
CA VAL A 66 -4.93 -5.04 -5.45
C VAL A 66 -6.31 -4.63 -5.96
N PRO A 67 -7.05 -5.49 -6.67
CA PRO A 67 -8.44 -5.18 -7.01
C PRO A 67 -9.24 -4.78 -5.77
N ILE A 68 -10.05 -3.72 -5.86
CA ILE A 68 -10.77 -3.11 -4.73
C ILE A 68 -11.51 -4.17 -3.91
N SER A 69 -12.23 -5.08 -4.59
CA SER A 69 -12.98 -6.17 -3.96
C SER A 69 -12.10 -7.16 -3.17
N ARG A 70 -10.78 -7.18 -3.44
CA ARG A 70 -9.80 -8.06 -2.79
C ARG A 70 -9.07 -7.40 -1.63
N VAL A 71 -9.18 -6.07 -1.46
CA VAL A 71 -8.51 -5.33 -0.38
C VAL A 71 -8.77 -5.96 0.99
N PRO A 72 -10.01 -6.28 1.41
CA PRO A 72 -10.24 -6.87 2.72
C PRO A 72 -9.60 -8.25 2.90
N ALA A 73 -9.58 -9.06 1.84
CA ALA A 73 -8.94 -10.38 1.87
C ALA A 73 -7.42 -10.25 1.97
N PHE A 74 -6.83 -9.37 1.17
CA PHE A 74 -5.40 -9.04 1.21
C PHE A 74 -4.96 -8.58 2.60
N LEU A 75 -5.66 -7.61 3.19
CA LEU A 75 -5.31 -7.08 4.52
C LEU A 75 -5.31 -8.18 5.59
N ARG A 76 -6.33 -9.04 5.61
CA ARG A 76 -6.43 -10.13 6.59
C ARG A 76 -5.35 -11.19 6.38
N SER A 77 -5.20 -11.70 5.16
CA SER A 77 -4.24 -12.78 4.89
C SER A 77 -2.80 -12.33 5.10
N THR A 78 -2.47 -11.09 4.69
CA THR A 78 -1.13 -10.54 4.86
C THR A 78 -0.81 -10.29 6.34
N ALA A 79 -1.75 -9.76 7.12
CA ALA A 79 -1.55 -9.58 8.56
C ALA A 79 -1.32 -10.93 9.28
N GLN A 80 -2.08 -11.96 8.94
CA GLN A 80 -1.89 -13.31 9.48
C GLN A 80 -0.52 -13.89 9.10
N ALA A 81 -0.12 -13.75 7.82
CA ALA A 81 1.17 -14.24 7.35
C ALA A 81 2.35 -13.50 8.00
N LEU A 82 2.23 -12.19 8.26
CA LEU A 82 3.22 -11.41 8.99
C LEU A 82 3.36 -11.87 10.45
N GLN A 83 2.25 -12.15 11.13
CA GLN A 83 2.28 -12.69 12.49
C GLN A 83 2.91 -14.09 12.54
N ALA A 84 2.70 -14.91 11.50
CA ALA A 84 3.35 -16.22 11.39
C ALA A 84 4.85 -16.10 11.07
N LEU A 85 5.24 -15.07 10.29
CA LEU A 85 6.65 -14.80 9.99
C LEU A 85 7.42 -14.36 11.23
N GLN A 86 6.87 -13.40 11.95
CA GLN A 86 7.40 -12.88 13.21
C GLN A 86 6.26 -12.27 14.03
N PRO A 87 5.94 -12.84 15.20
CA PRO A 87 5.00 -12.22 16.14
C PRO A 87 5.42 -10.81 16.51
N GLY A 88 4.46 -9.89 16.59
CA GLY A 88 4.69 -8.49 16.92
C GLY A 88 4.96 -7.56 15.74
N LEU A 89 5.03 -8.07 14.50
CA LEU A 89 5.00 -7.21 13.31
C LEU A 89 3.65 -6.52 13.19
N ARG A 90 3.65 -5.21 12.99
CA ARG A 90 2.45 -4.37 12.95
C ARG A 90 2.25 -3.77 11.56
N PRO A 91 1.28 -4.26 10.77
CA PRO A 91 0.94 -3.64 9.51
C PRO A 91 0.16 -2.35 9.70
N MET A 92 0.43 -1.37 8.84
CA MET A 92 -0.31 -0.12 8.70
C MET A 92 -0.63 0.06 7.22
N ALA A 93 -1.92 0.02 6.87
CA ALA A 93 -2.37 0.18 5.50
C ALA A 93 -3.14 1.50 5.34
N PHE A 94 -2.81 2.25 4.32
CA PHE A 94 -3.51 3.45 3.88
C PHE A 94 -3.31 3.61 2.37
N GLY A 95 -4.07 4.48 1.72
CA GLY A 95 -3.92 4.67 0.27
C GLY A 95 -5.19 5.18 -0.38
N HIS A 96 -5.33 4.89 -1.65
CA HIS A 96 -6.45 5.31 -2.49
C HIS A 96 -7.35 4.11 -2.80
N LEU A 97 -8.41 3.94 -2.00
CA LEU A 97 -9.30 2.78 -2.14
C LEU A 97 -9.96 2.71 -3.52
N GLY A 98 -10.22 3.86 -4.14
CA GLY A 98 -10.93 3.98 -5.43
C GLY A 98 -10.21 3.31 -6.61
N ASP A 99 -8.89 3.11 -6.53
CA ASP A 99 -8.09 2.41 -7.55
C ASP A 99 -7.33 1.19 -7.01
N GLY A 100 -7.52 0.87 -5.73
CA GLY A 100 -6.87 -0.26 -5.07
C GLY A 100 -5.39 -0.03 -4.73
N ASN A 101 -4.90 1.21 -4.83
CA ASN A 101 -3.55 1.59 -4.43
C ASN A 101 -3.42 1.58 -2.91
N LEU A 102 -2.46 0.81 -2.40
CA LEU A 102 -2.20 0.66 -0.98
C LEU A 102 -0.72 0.90 -0.64
N HIS A 103 -0.49 1.83 0.26
CA HIS A 103 0.74 1.89 1.04
C HIS A 103 0.59 0.92 2.22
N TYR A 104 1.32 -0.18 2.17
CA TYR A 104 1.27 -1.22 3.19
C TYR A 104 2.59 -1.24 3.93
N ASN A 105 2.68 -0.51 5.03
CA ASN A 105 3.89 -0.37 5.82
C ASN A 105 3.87 -1.39 6.96
N VAL A 106 5.04 -1.95 7.27
CA VAL A 106 5.20 -2.92 8.36
C VAL A 106 6.19 -2.36 9.37
N SER A 107 5.73 -2.13 10.59
CA SER A 107 6.54 -1.74 11.75
C SER A 107 6.83 -2.95 12.64
N HIS A 108 7.81 -2.78 13.52
CA HIS A 108 8.15 -3.79 14.53
C HIS A 108 7.32 -3.62 15.81
N ASP A 109 7.42 -4.59 16.71
CA ASP A 109 6.96 -4.48 18.09
C ASP A 109 7.70 -3.34 18.79
N PRO A 110 7.01 -2.35 19.40
CA PRO A 110 7.66 -1.26 20.13
C PRO A 110 8.60 -1.71 21.27
N GLY A 111 8.40 -2.91 21.79
CA GLY A 111 9.25 -3.53 22.80
C GLY A 111 10.55 -4.16 22.27
N GLN A 112 10.77 -4.14 20.93
CA GLN A 112 11.91 -4.76 20.28
C GLN A 112 12.77 -3.71 19.54
N PRO A 113 14.09 -3.94 19.42
CA PRO A 113 14.93 -3.07 18.59
C PRO A 113 14.49 -3.06 17.12
N VAL A 114 14.44 -1.89 16.51
CA VAL A 114 14.09 -1.73 15.08
C VAL A 114 15.03 -2.50 14.15
N ALA A 115 16.27 -2.73 14.54
CA ALA A 115 17.22 -3.53 13.77
C ALA A 115 16.68 -4.92 13.41
N ARG A 116 15.89 -5.55 14.28
CA ARG A 116 15.25 -6.83 14.00
C ARG A 116 14.26 -6.78 12.83
N LEU A 117 13.57 -5.66 12.64
CA LEU A 117 12.71 -5.48 11.48
C LEU A 117 13.54 -5.46 10.20
N PHE A 118 14.65 -4.72 10.19
CA PHE A 118 15.51 -4.61 9.00
C PHE A 118 16.25 -5.92 8.67
N GLU A 119 16.52 -6.76 9.66
CA GLU A 119 17.01 -8.13 9.42
C GLU A 119 15.97 -9.00 8.67
N LEU A 120 14.69 -8.65 8.78
CA LEU A 120 13.58 -9.34 8.12
C LEU A 120 13.09 -8.63 6.86
N GLU A 121 13.68 -7.50 6.47
CA GLU A 121 13.16 -6.61 5.42
C GLU A 121 12.90 -7.34 4.11
N GLU A 122 13.85 -8.13 3.62
CA GLU A 122 13.70 -8.90 2.38
C GLU A 122 12.54 -9.91 2.47
N ARG A 123 12.44 -10.62 3.61
CA ARG A 123 11.36 -11.58 3.84
C ARG A 123 9.99 -10.93 3.94
N VAL A 124 9.93 -9.73 4.51
CA VAL A 124 8.70 -8.92 4.60
C VAL A 124 8.30 -8.44 3.22
N HIS A 125 9.26 -7.94 2.41
CA HIS A 125 9.00 -7.58 1.01
C HIS A 125 8.47 -8.77 0.20
N ASP A 126 9.14 -9.90 0.28
CA ASP A 126 8.75 -11.12 -0.44
C ASP A 126 7.33 -11.56 -0.06
N LEU A 127 7.02 -11.56 1.24
CA LEU A 127 5.70 -11.94 1.75
C LEU A 127 4.61 -10.98 1.22
N VAL A 128 4.78 -9.68 1.40
CA VAL A 128 3.77 -8.70 1.01
C VAL A 128 3.55 -8.70 -0.50
N HIS A 129 4.62 -8.75 -1.29
CA HIS A 129 4.54 -8.83 -2.76
C HIS A 129 3.84 -10.12 -3.23
N ALA A 130 4.16 -11.26 -2.62
CA ALA A 130 3.50 -12.53 -2.93
C ALA A 130 2.01 -12.49 -2.59
N GLN A 131 1.63 -11.91 -1.44
CA GLN A 131 0.23 -11.73 -1.06
C GLN A 131 -0.53 -10.81 -2.02
N ALA A 132 0.07 -9.69 -2.44
CA ALA A 132 -0.53 -8.79 -3.42
C ALA A 132 -0.75 -9.51 -4.76
N HIS A 133 0.27 -10.20 -5.25
CA HIS A 133 0.19 -10.98 -6.50
C HIS A 133 -0.86 -12.08 -6.44
N ALA A 134 -0.95 -12.83 -5.33
CA ALA A 134 -1.95 -13.88 -5.13
C ALA A 134 -3.40 -13.35 -5.17
N GLN A 135 -3.60 -12.07 -4.86
CA GLN A 135 -4.89 -11.39 -4.99
C GLN A 135 -5.12 -10.77 -6.38
N GLY A 136 -4.23 -11.00 -7.35
CA GLY A 136 -4.29 -10.43 -8.69
C GLY A 136 -3.82 -8.97 -8.76
N GLY A 137 -3.03 -8.55 -7.80
CA GLY A 137 -2.48 -7.21 -7.68
C GLY A 137 -1.10 -7.03 -8.29
N SER A 138 -0.52 -5.85 -8.06
CA SER A 138 0.81 -5.45 -8.51
C SER A 138 1.73 -5.15 -7.33
N ILE A 139 3.02 -5.43 -7.50
CA ILE A 139 4.07 -5.10 -6.53
C ILE A 139 4.47 -3.63 -6.55
N SER A 140 3.92 -2.85 -7.46
CA SER A 140 4.03 -1.39 -7.47
C SER A 140 2.76 -0.76 -8.03
N ALA A 141 2.20 0.21 -7.29
CA ALA A 141 1.03 0.97 -7.69
C ALA A 141 1.43 2.25 -8.44
N GLU A 142 2.12 3.18 -7.75
CA GLU A 142 2.46 4.51 -8.28
C GLU A 142 3.97 4.81 -8.33
N HIS A 143 4.79 4.18 -7.46
CA HIS A 143 6.23 4.48 -7.40
C HIS A 143 7.03 3.87 -8.55
N GLY A 144 6.48 2.88 -9.24
CA GLY A 144 7.16 2.13 -10.28
C GLY A 144 8.11 1.07 -9.73
N ILE A 145 8.69 0.29 -10.63
CA ILE A 145 9.63 -0.79 -10.29
C ILE A 145 11.00 -0.22 -9.94
N GLY A 146 11.46 0.74 -10.73
CA GLY A 146 12.76 1.39 -10.52
C GLY A 146 13.91 0.39 -10.48
N GLN A 147 14.85 0.65 -9.58
CA GLN A 147 16.02 -0.20 -9.33
C GLN A 147 15.72 -1.25 -8.24
N PHE A 148 15.00 -0.85 -7.19
CA PHE A 148 14.80 -1.68 -5.99
C PHE A 148 13.95 -2.93 -6.23
N LYS A 149 12.93 -2.84 -7.11
CA LYS A 149 12.03 -3.96 -7.39
C LYS A 149 12.39 -4.71 -8.68
N ARG A 150 13.47 -4.31 -9.39
CA ARG A 150 13.89 -4.89 -10.68
C ARG A 150 14.13 -6.40 -10.56
N ASP A 151 14.87 -6.81 -9.56
CA ASP A 151 15.27 -8.22 -9.39
C ASP A 151 14.10 -9.08 -8.87
N ALA A 152 13.08 -8.46 -8.23
CA ALA A 152 11.85 -9.11 -7.86
C ALA A 152 10.86 -9.26 -9.04
N LEU A 153 10.89 -8.34 -10.01
CA LEU A 153 9.91 -8.27 -11.10
C LEU A 153 9.72 -9.59 -11.86
N PRO A 154 10.78 -10.36 -12.20
CA PRO A 154 10.62 -11.63 -12.91
C PRO A 154 9.80 -12.70 -12.17
N ARG A 155 9.61 -12.57 -10.86
CA ARG A 155 8.79 -13.48 -10.05
C ARG A 155 7.29 -13.20 -10.20
N PHE A 156 6.93 -11.99 -10.68
CA PHE A 156 5.55 -11.47 -10.73
C PHE A 156 5.09 -11.12 -12.14
N LYS A 157 5.96 -11.28 -13.14
CA LYS A 157 5.65 -11.06 -14.56
C LYS A 157 5.90 -12.32 -15.37
N SER A 158 5.00 -12.62 -16.31
CA SER A 158 5.20 -13.75 -17.22
C SER A 158 6.43 -13.53 -18.11
N PRO A 159 7.05 -14.61 -18.63
CA PRO A 159 8.13 -14.49 -19.59
C PRO A 159 7.76 -13.67 -20.84
N LEU A 160 6.48 -13.76 -21.28
CA LEU A 160 5.98 -12.98 -22.42
C LEU A 160 5.93 -11.49 -22.11
N GLU A 161 5.40 -11.09 -20.94
CA GLU A 161 5.40 -9.68 -20.52
C GLU A 161 6.81 -9.11 -20.46
N LEU A 162 7.75 -9.82 -19.84
CA LEU A 162 9.15 -9.40 -19.75
C LEU A 162 9.80 -9.29 -21.12
N ALA A 163 9.50 -10.21 -22.04
CA ALA A 163 10.02 -10.15 -23.41
C ALA A 163 9.47 -8.92 -24.15
N LEU A 164 8.17 -8.62 -24.01
CA LEU A 164 7.56 -7.44 -24.60
C LEU A 164 8.12 -6.14 -24.01
N MET A 165 8.30 -6.07 -22.70
CA MET A 165 8.92 -4.92 -22.03
C MET A 165 10.34 -4.66 -22.58
N ARG A 166 11.16 -5.71 -22.73
CA ARG A 166 12.51 -5.57 -23.31
C ARG A 166 12.48 -5.13 -24.77
N ARG A 167 11.53 -5.65 -25.57
CA ARG A 167 11.39 -5.22 -26.99
C ARG A 167 10.99 -3.76 -27.10
N ILE A 168 10.09 -3.27 -26.25
CA ILE A 168 9.71 -1.86 -26.19
C ILE A 168 10.92 -1.00 -25.80
N LYS A 169 11.62 -1.39 -24.75
CA LYS A 169 12.85 -0.69 -24.31
C LYS A 169 13.86 -0.62 -25.45
N GLN A 170 14.16 -1.74 -26.10
CA GLN A 170 15.13 -1.80 -27.19
C GLN A 170 14.70 -0.97 -28.41
N ALA A 171 13.40 -0.89 -28.71
CA ALA A 171 12.91 -0.10 -29.83
C ALA A 171 13.03 1.41 -29.59
N LEU A 172 12.83 1.87 -28.35
CA LEU A 172 12.87 3.28 -27.98
C LEU A 172 14.24 3.76 -27.53
N ASP A 173 15.05 2.88 -26.97
CA ASP A 173 16.37 3.19 -26.41
C ASP A 173 17.39 2.08 -26.74
N PRO A 174 17.76 1.94 -28.03
CA PRO A 174 18.64 0.87 -28.48
C PRO A 174 20.06 0.95 -27.89
N LEU A 175 20.49 2.14 -27.46
CA LEU A 175 21.80 2.36 -26.84
C LEU A 175 21.76 2.29 -25.31
N ASN A 176 20.59 2.02 -24.72
CA ASN A 176 20.35 1.94 -23.27
C ASN A 176 20.87 3.17 -22.50
N LEU A 177 20.60 4.37 -23.01
CA LEU A 177 20.98 5.65 -22.41
C LEU A 177 19.94 6.16 -21.41
N MET A 178 18.65 5.76 -21.57
CA MET A 178 17.56 6.23 -20.75
C MET A 178 17.39 5.31 -19.53
N ASN A 179 17.77 5.82 -18.35
CA ASN A 179 17.65 5.11 -17.07
C ASN A 179 18.19 3.67 -17.10
N PRO A 180 19.48 3.45 -17.44
CA PRO A 180 20.05 2.11 -17.53
C PRO A 180 19.96 1.39 -16.17
N GLY A 181 19.58 0.08 -16.22
CA GLY A 181 19.44 -0.75 -15.02
C GLY A 181 18.25 -0.40 -14.12
N LYS A 182 17.27 0.36 -14.63
CA LYS A 182 15.98 0.58 -13.99
C LYS A 182 14.91 -0.24 -14.71
N VAL A 183 14.02 -0.87 -13.96
CA VAL A 183 12.91 -1.72 -14.41
C VAL A 183 13.39 -3.04 -15.02
N LEU A 184 14.32 -2.97 -16.00
CA LEU A 184 14.84 -4.11 -16.79
C LEU A 184 16.38 -4.14 -16.73
#